data_6836f453f269de126654bb24400a7c71
#
_entry.id   6836f453f269de126654bb24400a7c71
#
_cell.length_a   1.000
_cell.length_b   1.000
_cell.length_c   1.000
_cell.angle_alpha   90.00
_cell.angle_beta   90.00
_cell.angle_gamma   90.00
#
_symmetry.space_group_name_H-M   'P 1'
#
loop_
_entity.id
_entity.type
_entity.pdbx_description
1 polymer ?
#
loop_
_entity_poly.entity_id
_entity_poly.type
_entity_poly.pdbx_seq_one_letter_code
_entity_poly.pdbx_strand_id
1 'polypeptide(L)'
;MINGDVRQRTSSLPTRFFLGNSSEFLHMILMEVYEGEYFMQGFNPFEETPLPIEKIFMDWNMMYPKPYNKNTVDAYTKTRIILMNGTEFEAQWFSRNFSRHCKDNDLRRELALVRRSEQQQQKRISCLKPKDETILEHTIGYEQLAVDLTAVLALDEPDCNVRNALNFALLEDFDHLYRYSNLLNLEYGEYPEKLVGGYTEIMPARPTIAEHRHPCDSIFKYINNETAELRTKLHVNIITAAEQQTMNYYMNVAPFYCKSDIGRRLYQEIGMIEEEHVSQYESLKDTRATWLEDLLMHEYTECYLYYSCMMTECDNRIKNIWEECLVQEIAHLHKAKDLLEKYEGKEWQEVIPCGTFPEVLKLGPNIEYVRDIIGATTGNTQKCEDVVAIFDLPMDADFYQYQNIVNGDVNSVASHRIIEQHIRNMGIDYRYEVGPNPLMPLRNRRMDNTSIARYPKATPVSSTVAGKTSDCKRRPMPMPPMQQPMQQKVKWGNR
;
A
#
# COMPACT_ATOMS: atom_id res chain seq x y z
N MET A 1 -30.12 9.86 -69.76
CA MET A 1 -31.24 10.47 -69.02
C MET A 1 -31.75 9.45 -68.01
N ILE A 2 -31.51 9.71 -66.83
CA ILE A 2 -32.35 9.70 -65.61
C ILE A 2 -31.38 9.83 -64.42
N ASN A 3 -31.42 11.04 -63.86
CA ASN A 3 -30.79 11.34 -62.56
C ASN A 3 -31.55 10.65 -61.45
N GLY A 4 -30.81 10.05 -60.52
CA GLY A 4 -31.32 9.52 -59.25
C GLY A 4 -30.47 10.02 -58.11
N ASP A 5 -30.96 11.07 -57.44
CA ASP A 5 -30.41 11.68 -56.21
C ASP A 5 -30.38 10.66 -55.07
N VAL A 6 -29.20 10.31 -54.59
CA VAL A 6 -29.02 9.57 -53.30
C VAL A 6 -28.72 10.59 -52.22
N ARG A 7 -29.76 11.00 -51.50
CA ARG A 7 -29.62 11.76 -50.24
C ARG A 7 -29.00 10.93 -49.17
N GLN A 8 -27.76 11.22 -48.83
CA GLN A 8 -27.13 10.80 -47.59
C GLN A 8 -27.92 11.37 -46.40
N ARG A 9 -28.60 10.49 -45.64
CA ARG A 9 -29.07 10.80 -44.30
C ARG A 9 -27.89 10.55 -43.36
N THR A 10 -27.18 11.55 -42.96
CA THR A 10 -26.31 11.55 -41.78
C THR A 10 -27.21 11.65 -40.55
N SER A 11 -27.43 10.51 -39.90
CA SER A 11 -27.99 10.50 -38.55
C SER A 11 -26.86 10.82 -37.59
N SER A 12 -26.75 12.07 -37.18
CA SER A 12 -25.97 12.49 -36.03
C SER A 12 -26.65 11.95 -34.77
N LEU A 13 -26.07 10.90 -34.15
CA LEU A 13 -26.39 10.52 -32.79
C LEU A 13 -25.86 11.61 -31.84
N PRO A 14 -26.62 12.06 -30.88
CA PRO A 14 -26.18 13.09 -29.93
C PRO A 14 -25.19 12.47 -28.92
N THR A 15 -23.92 12.76 -29.09
CA THR A 15 -22.82 12.40 -28.19
C THR A 15 -22.76 13.28 -26.94
N ARG A 16 -23.88 13.52 -26.26
CA ARG A 16 -23.91 14.43 -25.10
C ARG A 16 -24.89 14.04 -23.99
N PHE A 17 -25.13 12.75 -23.77
CA PHE A 17 -26.12 12.33 -22.75
C PHE A 17 -25.56 11.52 -21.59
N PHE A 18 -24.25 11.38 -21.40
CA PHE A 18 -23.71 10.51 -20.34
C PHE A 18 -22.88 11.18 -19.24
N LEU A 19 -22.58 12.47 -19.35
CA LEU A 19 -21.82 13.18 -18.30
C LEU A 19 -22.65 14.18 -17.48
N GLY A 20 -23.90 14.41 -17.83
CA GLY A 20 -24.75 15.41 -17.18
C GLY A 20 -25.39 14.96 -15.86
N ASN A 21 -25.62 13.66 -15.68
CA ASN A 21 -26.43 13.17 -14.53
C ASN A 21 -25.61 12.68 -13.35
N SER A 22 -24.38 12.25 -13.53
CA SER A 22 -23.54 11.80 -12.39
C SER A 22 -22.95 12.96 -11.60
N SER A 23 -22.52 14.04 -12.27
CA SER A 23 -22.01 15.22 -11.57
C SER A 23 -23.12 16.03 -10.87
N GLU A 24 -24.33 16.07 -11.41
CA GLU A 24 -25.48 16.72 -10.75
C GLU A 24 -25.97 15.93 -9.54
N PHE A 25 -25.91 14.61 -9.57
CA PHE A 25 -26.33 13.73 -8.48
C PHE A 25 -25.36 13.79 -7.30
N LEU A 26 -24.05 13.71 -7.55
CA LEU A 26 -23.05 13.86 -6.49
C LEU A 26 -22.91 15.31 -6.02
N HIS A 27 -23.13 16.29 -6.90
CA HIS A 27 -23.17 17.71 -6.54
C HIS A 27 -24.35 18.00 -5.59
N MET A 28 -25.46 17.29 -5.72
CA MET A 28 -26.61 17.39 -4.82
C MET A 28 -26.28 16.83 -3.43
N ILE A 29 -25.56 15.71 -3.35
CA ILE A 29 -25.06 15.12 -2.09
C ILE A 29 -24.04 16.07 -1.41
N LEU A 30 -23.15 16.69 -2.19
CA LEU A 30 -22.16 17.62 -1.66
C LEU A 30 -22.74 18.97 -1.24
N MET A 31 -23.87 19.42 -1.83
CA MET A 31 -24.52 20.69 -1.46
C MET A 31 -25.31 20.59 -0.14
N GLU A 32 -25.79 19.39 0.24
CA GLU A 32 -26.36 19.19 1.57
C GLU A 32 -25.31 19.26 2.71
N VAL A 33 -24.03 19.09 2.39
CA VAL A 33 -22.89 19.18 3.33
C VAL A 33 -22.47 20.65 3.59
N TYR A 34 -22.88 21.62 2.75
CA TYR A 34 -22.36 23.00 2.82
C TYR A 34 -23.25 24.00 3.57
N GLU A 35 -24.45 23.66 3.98
CA GLU A 35 -25.31 24.57 4.75
C GLU A 35 -25.67 24.03 6.14
N GLY A 36 -24.85 24.36 7.13
CA GLY A 36 -25.25 24.40 8.54
C GLY A 36 -24.94 23.16 9.37
N GLU A 37 -24.54 23.38 10.60
CA GLU A 37 -24.30 22.43 11.70
C GLU A 37 -25.31 21.28 11.77
N TYR A 38 -25.14 20.27 10.89
CA TYR A 38 -25.78 18.97 11.02
C TYR A 38 -24.73 17.92 11.37
N PHE A 39 -25.01 17.07 12.32
CA PHE A 39 -24.32 15.82 12.58
C PHE A 39 -23.95 15.19 11.23
N MET A 40 -22.67 15.10 10.93
CA MET A 40 -22.19 14.47 9.72
C MET A 40 -22.57 13.00 9.77
N GLN A 41 -23.69 12.65 9.15
CA GLN A 41 -24.00 11.26 8.84
C GLN A 41 -22.92 10.84 7.81
N GLY A 42 -22.04 9.91 8.20
CA GLY A 42 -20.94 9.49 7.33
C GLY A 42 -21.50 8.87 6.03
N PHE A 43 -20.73 8.94 4.95
CA PHE A 43 -21.11 8.37 3.65
C PHE A 43 -21.21 6.84 3.73
N ASN A 44 -22.30 6.27 3.19
CA ASN A 44 -22.54 4.83 3.14
C ASN A 44 -22.74 4.38 1.68
N PRO A 45 -21.75 3.72 1.03
CA PRO A 45 -21.85 3.34 -0.37
C PRO A 45 -22.93 2.29 -0.66
N PHE A 46 -23.40 1.53 0.34
CA PHE A 46 -24.51 0.58 0.16
C PHE A 46 -25.88 1.25 0.03
N GLU A 47 -26.01 2.51 0.43
CA GLU A 47 -27.24 3.30 0.29
C GLU A 47 -27.31 4.04 -1.05
N GLU A 48 -26.21 4.11 -1.78
CA GLU A 48 -26.14 4.74 -3.09
C GLU A 48 -26.78 3.88 -4.18
N THR A 49 -27.30 4.52 -5.22
CA THR A 49 -27.86 3.80 -6.38
C THR A 49 -26.76 3.43 -7.37
N PRO A 50 -26.44 2.13 -7.55
CA PRO A 50 -25.37 1.73 -8.43
C PRO A 50 -25.73 1.90 -9.92
N LEU A 51 -24.75 2.22 -10.74
CA LEU A 51 -24.91 2.10 -12.18
C LEU A 51 -24.84 0.62 -12.60
N PRO A 52 -25.56 0.20 -13.65
CA PRO A 52 -25.37 -1.13 -14.24
C PRO A 52 -23.91 -1.32 -14.68
N ILE A 53 -23.31 -2.46 -14.32
CA ILE A 53 -21.88 -2.72 -14.57
C ILE A 53 -21.51 -2.65 -16.07
N GLU A 54 -22.43 -2.96 -16.96
CA GLU A 54 -22.19 -2.84 -18.40
C GLU A 54 -22.12 -1.40 -18.90
N LYS A 55 -22.52 -0.42 -18.08
CA LYS A 55 -22.52 1.01 -18.42
C LYS A 55 -21.32 1.78 -17.90
N ILE A 56 -20.50 1.14 -17.07
CA ILE A 56 -19.32 1.80 -16.47
C ILE A 56 -18.03 1.58 -17.27
N PHE A 57 -18.07 0.76 -18.35
CA PHE A 57 -16.90 0.58 -19.19
C PHE A 57 -16.51 1.86 -19.92
N MET A 58 -15.22 2.12 -19.98
CA MET A 58 -14.63 3.29 -20.62
C MET A 58 -14.18 3.00 -22.06
N ASP A 59 -14.29 4.01 -22.94
CA ASP A 59 -13.61 3.98 -24.23
C ASP A 59 -12.12 4.32 -24.11
N TRP A 60 -11.35 4.10 -25.18
CA TRP A 60 -9.90 4.31 -25.19
C TRP A 60 -9.48 5.76 -24.87
N ASN A 61 -10.28 6.75 -25.24
CA ASN A 61 -9.94 8.15 -24.97
C ASN A 61 -10.12 8.49 -23.50
N MET A 62 -11.15 7.94 -22.86
CA MET A 62 -11.39 8.11 -21.43
C MET A 62 -10.26 7.51 -20.58
N MET A 63 -9.67 6.39 -21.03
CA MET A 63 -8.55 5.73 -20.35
C MET A 63 -7.21 6.47 -20.52
N TYR A 64 -7.15 7.56 -21.28
CA TYR A 64 -5.92 8.32 -21.51
C TYR A 64 -6.07 9.78 -21.10
N PRO A 65 -6.14 10.05 -19.79
CA PRO A 65 -6.27 11.41 -19.25
C PRO A 65 -5.01 12.23 -19.50
N LYS A 66 -5.13 13.55 -19.42
CA LYS A 66 -3.97 14.43 -19.45
C LYS A 66 -3.10 14.18 -18.21
N PRO A 67 -1.79 13.87 -18.36
CA PRO A 67 -0.88 13.68 -17.24
C PRO A 67 -0.77 14.91 -16.32
N TYR A 68 -0.35 14.71 -15.08
CA TYR A 68 0.04 15.83 -14.22
C TYR A 68 1.35 16.47 -14.70
N ASN A 69 1.66 17.66 -14.20
CA ASN A 69 2.95 18.29 -14.44
C ASN A 69 3.86 17.97 -13.25
N LYS A 70 4.95 17.21 -13.48
CA LYS A 70 5.88 16.77 -12.44
C LYS A 70 6.51 17.89 -11.62
N ASN A 71 6.59 19.11 -12.17
CA ASN A 71 7.22 20.26 -11.50
C ASN A 71 6.26 21.06 -10.60
N THR A 72 4.95 20.82 -10.72
CA THR A 72 3.91 21.61 -10.02
C THR A 72 2.87 20.75 -9.32
N VAL A 73 2.88 19.45 -9.52
CA VAL A 73 1.97 18.54 -8.84
C VAL A 73 2.27 18.56 -7.33
N ASP A 74 1.22 18.59 -6.52
CA ASP A 74 1.36 18.38 -5.08
C ASP A 74 1.85 16.95 -4.80
N ALA A 75 2.76 16.78 -3.84
CA ALA A 75 3.34 15.49 -3.54
C ALA A 75 2.28 14.46 -3.09
N TYR A 76 1.27 14.88 -2.32
CA TYR A 76 0.18 13.99 -1.91
C TYR A 76 -0.83 13.69 -3.03
N THR A 77 -0.98 14.55 -4.05
CA THR A 77 -1.67 14.17 -5.28
C THR A 77 -0.95 13.01 -5.97
N LYS A 78 0.38 13.08 -6.05
CA LYS A 78 1.20 12.02 -6.64
C LYS A 78 1.10 10.71 -5.84
N THR A 79 1.19 10.76 -4.51
CA THR A 79 1.06 9.56 -3.67
C THR A 79 -0.33 8.94 -3.77
N ARG A 80 -1.42 9.74 -3.85
CA ARG A 80 -2.76 9.21 -4.10
C ARG A 80 -2.87 8.48 -5.44
N ILE A 81 -2.26 9.01 -6.49
CA ILE A 81 -2.22 8.34 -7.82
C ILE A 81 -1.49 7.00 -7.70
N ILE A 82 -0.38 6.94 -6.97
CA ILE A 82 0.38 5.71 -6.74
C ILE A 82 -0.46 4.71 -5.96
N LEU A 83 -1.06 5.13 -4.85
CA LEU A 83 -1.92 4.29 -4.01
C LEU A 83 -3.06 3.67 -4.82
N MET A 84 -3.83 4.50 -5.53
CA MET A 84 -4.98 4.00 -6.28
C MET A 84 -4.58 3.12 -7.48
N ASN A 85 -3.45 3.42 -8.13
CA ASN A 85 -2.90 2.51 -9.14
C ASN A 85 -2.54 1.15 -8.55
N GLY A 86 -2.06 1.12 -7.31
CA GLY A 86 -1.74 -0.10 -6.57
C GLY A 86 -2.96 -0.89 -6.17
N THR A 87 -3.97 -0.24 -5.61
CA THR A 87 -5.23 -0.84 -5.20
C THR A 87 -5.92 -1.53 -6.37
N GLU A 88 -6.05 -0.85 -7.50
CA GLU A 88 -6.59 -1.41 -8.74
C GLU A 88 -5.77 -2.58 -9.31
N PHE A 89 -4.47 -2.59 -9.10
CA PHE A 89 -3.62 -3.71 -9.50
C PHE A 89 -3.87 -4.93 -8.60
N GLU A 90 -4.00 -4.72 -7.29
CA GLU A 90 -4.31 -5.77 -6.33
C GLU A 90 -5.69 -6.37 -6.59
N ALA A 91 -6.70 -5.55 -6.92
CA ALA A 91 -8.03 -5.99 -7.33
C ALA A 91 -7.98 -7.03 -8.46
N GLN A 92 -7.20 -6.74 -9.49
CA GLN A 92 -7.02 -7.68 -10.60
C GLN A 92 -6.32 -8.97 -10.16
N TRP A 93 -5.32 -8.86 -9.28
CA TRP A 93 -4.60 -10.01 -8.72
C TRP A 93 -5.53 -10.89 -7.89
N PHE A 94 -6.27 -10.31 -6.96
CA PHE A 94 -7.28 -10.97 -6.14
C PHE A 94 -8.33 -11.67 -7.02
N SER A 95 -8.97 -10.94 -7.92
CA SER A 95 -10.02 -11.46 -8.81
C SER A 95 -9.53 -12.61 -9.70
N ARG A 96 -8.25 -12.60 -10.14
CA ARG A 96 -7.65 -13.72 -10.89
C ARG A 96 -7.47 -14.96 -10.02
N ASN A 97 -6.99 -14.79 -8.78
CA ASN A 97 -6.82 -15.89 -7.84
C ASN A 97 -8.18 -16.49 -7.46
N PHE A 98 -9.16 -15.66 -7.15
CA PHE A 98 -10.53 -16.12 -6.92
C PHE A 98 -11.06 -16.91 -8.13
N SER A 99 -10.94 -16.38 -9.33
CA SER A 99 -11.38 -17.04 -10.56
C SER A 99 -10.72 -18.41 -10.80
N ARG A 100 -9.45 -18.58 -10.40
CA ARG A 100 -8.72 -19.87 -10.51
C ARG A 100 -9.20 -20.90 -9.52
N HIS A 101 -9.73 -20.49 -8.36
CA HIS A 101 -10.27 -21.37 -7.34
C HIS A 101 -11.79 -21.58 -7.45
N CYS A 102 -12.47 -20.77 -8.26
CA CYS A 102 -13.90 -20.86 -8.49
C CYS A 102 -14.23 -21.91 -9.55
N LYS A 103 -15.15 -22.83 -9.23
CA LYS A 103 -15.63 -23.88 -10.15
C LYS A 103 -16.88 -23.47 -10.94
N ASP A 104 -17.59 -22.45 -10.49
CA ASP A 104 -18.80 -21.95 -11.14
C ASP A 104 -18.46 -20.99 -12.27
N ASN A 105 -18.88 -21.31 -13.50
CA ASN A 105 -18.56 -20.50 -14.66
C ASN A 105 -19.40 -19.22 -14.76
N ASP A 106 -20.59 -19.18 -14.15
CA ASP A 106 -21.40 -17.97 -14.16
C ASP A 106 -20.81 -16.95 -13.19
N LEU A 107 -20.39 -17.39 -11.99
CA LEU A 107 -19.64 -16.54 -11.07
C LEU A 107 -18.33 -16.05 -11.71
N ARG A 108 -17.57 -16.91 -12.40
CA ARG A 108 -16.35 -16.50 -13.11
C ARG A 108 -16.58 -15.47 -14.21
N ARG A 109 -17.76 -15.45 -14.85
CA ARG A 109 -18.14 -14.42 -15.83
C ARG A 109 -18.40 -13.08 -15.14
N GLU A 110 -19.10 -13.09 -14.02
CA GLU A 110 -19.33 -11.87 -13.21
C GLU A 110 -18.00 -11.28 -12.74
N LEU A 111 -17.12 -12.09 -12.15
CA LEU A 111 -15.77 -11.66 -11.78
C LEU A 111 -14.95 -11.10 -12.96
N ALA A 112 -15.18 -11.60 -14.17
CA ALA A 112 -14.49 -11.10 -15.35
C ALA A 112 -15.01 -9.73 -15.80
N LEU A 113 -16.28 -9.40 -15.55
CA LEU A 113 -16.84 -8.07 -15.82
C LEU A 113 -16.25 -7.03 -14.88
N VAL A 114 -16.28 -7.27 -13.56
CA VAL A 114 -15.67 -6.41 -12.56
C VAL A 114 -14.20 -6.18 -12.87
N ARG A 115 -13.42 -7.25 -12.96
CA ARG A 115 -11.97 -7.18 -13.26
C ARG A 115 -11.64 -6.39 -14.54
N ARG A 116 -12.51 -6.40 -15.55
CA ARG A 116 -12.29 -5.62 -16.78
C ARG A 116 -12.46 -4.13 -16.53
N SER A 117 -13.42 -3.73 -15.72
CA SER A 117 -13.62 -2.35 -15.31
C SER A 117 -12.43 -1.83 -14.51
N GLU A 118 -12.02 -2.55 -13.48
CA GLU A 118 -10.85 -2.23 -12.66
C GLU A 118 -9.56 -2.12 -13.49
N GLN A 119 -9.39 -3.01 -14.47
CA GLN A 119 -8.26 -2.92 -15.39
C GLN A 119 -8.27 -1.62 -16.20
N GLN A 120 -9.45 -1.10 -16.56
CA GLN A 120 -9.58 0.20 -17.24
C GLN A 120 -9.26 1.35 -16.29
N GLN A 121 -9.74 1.32 -15.05
CA GLN A 121 -9.44 2.30 -14.01
C GLN A 121 -7.94 2.35 -13.74
N GLN A 122 -7.32 1.21 -13.49
CA GLN A 122 -5.88 1.13 -13.29
C GLN A 122 -5.09 1.75 -14.46
N LYS A 123 -5.45 1.45 -15.71
CA LYS A 123 -4.78 2.03 -16.89
C LYS A 123 -5.01 3.54 -17.00
N ARG A 124 -6.19 4.01 -16.66
CA ARG A 124 -6.51 5.43 -16.61
C ARG A 124 -5.64 6.15 -15.57
N ILE A 125 -5.55 5.62 -14.36
CA ILE A 125 -4.76 6.20 -13.27
C ILE A 125 -3.27 6.17 -13.60
N SER A 126 -2.75 5.07 -14.10
CA SER A 126 -1.33 4.95 -14.48
C SER A 126 -0.94 5.95 -15.59
N CYS A 127 -1.86 6.31 -16.47
CA CYS A 127 -1.64 7.31 -17.52
C CYS A 127 -1.59 8.77 -17.01
N LEU A 128 -1.90 9.01 -15.72
CA LEU A 128 -1.68 10.31 -15.11
C LEU A 128 -0.19 10.64 -14.91
N LYS A 129 0.67 9.61 -14.84
CA LYS A 129 2.12 9.80 -14.75
C LYS A 129 2.66 10.42 -16.05
N PRO A 130 3.42 11.51 -16.00
CA PRO A 130 3.98 12.12 -17.19
C PRO A 130 5.20 11.33 -17.71
N LYS A 131 5.43 11.40 -19.01
CA LYS A 131 6.52 10.68 -19.71
C LYS A 131 7.93 11.16 -19.34
N ASP A 132 8.05 12.38 -18.84
CA ASP A 132 9.31 13.02 -18.46
C ASP A 132 9.65 12.86 -16.97
N GLU A 133 8.82 12.17 -16.20
CA GLU A 133 9.15 11.73 -14.85
C GLU A 133 9.99 10.45 -14.93
N THR A 134 11.19 10.53 -14.38
CA THR A 134 12.13 9.39 -14.34
C THR A 134 11.64 8.28 -13.41
N ILE A 135 12.22 7.10 -13.56
CA ILE A 135 11.95 5.96 -12.66
C ILE A 135 12.24 6.34 -11.21
N LEU A 136 13.40 6.98 -10.93
CA LEU A 136 13.76 7.38 -9.56
C LEU A 136 12.88 8.47 -8.98
N GLU A 137 12.48 9.49 -9.77
CA GLU A 137 11.52 10.49 -9.29
C GLU A 137 10.18 9.85 -8.91
N HIS A 138 9.77 8.82 -9.66
CA HIS A 138 8.55 8.09 -9.35
C HIS A 138 8.72 7.21 -8.10
N THR A 139 9.86 6.55 -7.96
CA THR A 139 10.24 5.74 -6.79
C THR A 139 10.22 6.56 -5.50
N ILE A 140 10.72 7.81 -5.51
CA ILE A 140 10.62 8.69 -4.35
C ILE A 140 9.15 8.91 -3.94
N GLY A 141 8.23 8.94 -4.91
CA GLY A 141 6.78 9.01 -4.62
C GLY A 141 6.23 7.72 -4.00
N TYR A 142 6.73 6.54 -4.40
CA TYR A 142 6.40 5.26 -3.77
C TYR A 142 6.85 5.23 -2.31
N GLU A 143 8.10 5.55 -2.05
CA GLU A 143 8.64 5.55 -0.69
C GLU A 143 7.99 6.62 0.21
N GLN A 144 7.65 7.80 -0.35
CA GLN A 144 6.86 8.76 0.39
C GLN A 144 5.49 8.20 0.77
N LEU A 145 4.82 7.50 -0.15
CA LEU A 145 3.55 6.85 0.15
C LEU A 145 3.73 5.80 1.24
N ALA A 146 4.72 4.93 1.12
CA ALA A 146 5.00 3.88 2.09
C ALA A 146 5.17 4.46 3.50
N VAL A 147 6.03 5.46 3.67
CA VAL A 147 6.26 6.12 4.97
C VAL A 147 5.00 6.80 5.51
N ASP A 148 4.36 7.67 4.74
CA ASP A 148 3.27 8.51 5.23
C ASP A 148 1.96 7.73 5.39
N LEU A 149 1.69 6.74 4.52
CA LEU A 149 0.53 5.86 4.63
C LEU A 149 0.65 4.95 5.86
N THR A 150 1.78 4.26 5.99
CA THR A 150 2.01 3.33 7.11
C THR A 150 1.95 4.06 8.44
N ALA A 151 2.50 5.28 8.53
CA ALA A 151 2.42 6.12 9.73
C ALA A 151 0.98 6.52 10.07
N VAL A 152 0.19 6.95 9.09
CA VAL A 152 -1.22 7.34 9.29
C VAL A 152 -2.05 6.15 9.74
N LEU A 153 -1.89 4.99 9.09
CA LEU A 153 -2.61 3.79 9.47
C LEU A 153 -2.24 3.34 10.89
N ALA A 154 -0.94 3.32 11.22
CA ALA A 154 -0.45 2.90 12.54
C ALA A 154 -0.94 3.81 13.68
N LEU A 155 -1.03 5.13 13.44
CA LEU A 155 -1.54 6.11 14.42
C LEU A 155 -3.00 5.83 14.78
N ASP A 156 -3.80 5.39 13.83
CA ASP A 156 -5.25 5.20 13.97
C ASP A 156 -5.65 3.72 14.18
N GLU A 157 -4.68 2.78 14.13
CA GLU A 157 -4.93 1.34 14.24
C GLU A 157 -5.28 0.91 15.66
N PRO A 158 -6.49 0.38 15.91
CA PRO A 158 -6.90 -0.09 17.25
C PRO A 158 -6.30 -1.44 17.62
N ASP A 159 -6.03 -2.35 16.67
CA ASP A 159 -5.45 -3.66 16.94
C ASP A 159 -3.94 -3.55 17.18
N CYS A 160 -3.48 -3.98 18.34
CA CYS A 160 -2.07 -3.89 18.72
C CYS A 160 -1.14 -4.72 17.83
N ASN A 161 -1.61 -5.88 17.35
CA ASN A 161 -0.79 -6.75 16.51
C ASN A 161 -0.59 -6.14 15.12
N VAL A 162 -1.67 -5.63 14.53
CA VAL A 162 -1.62 -4.91 13.24
C VAL A 162 -0.77 -3.64 13.36
N ARG A 163 -0.97 -2.85 14.43
CA ARG A 163 -0.15 -1.66 14.66
C ARG A 163 1.33 -1.97 14.82
N ASN A 164 1.69 -3.07 15.47
CA ASN A 164 3.08 -3.48 15.60
C ASN A 164 3.69 -3.90 14.27
N ALA A 165 2.92 -4.57 13.41
CA ALA A 165 3.34 -4.90 12.05
C ALA A 165 3.59 -3.62 11.22
N LEU A 166 2.66 -2.67 11.24
CA LEU A 166 2.80 -1.38 10.57
C LEU A 166 4.04 -0.61 11.08
N ASN A 167 4.23 -0.52 12.39
CA ASN A 167 5.39 0.18 12.96
C ASN A 167 6.72 -0.47 12.61
N PHE A 168 6.75 -1.78 12.43
CA PHE A 168 7.96 -2.48 12.07
C PHE A 168 8.34 -2.21 10.59
N ALA A 169 7.40 -2.32 9.66
CA ALA A 169 7.64 -2.05 8.26
C ALA A 169 7.93 -0.56 7.99
N LEU A 170 7.25 0.36 8.71
CA LEU A 170 7.56 1.79 8.63
C LEU A 170 9.04 2.10 8.84
N LEU A 171 9.71 1.36 9.72
CA LEU A 171 11.14 1.49 9.96
C LEU A 171 11.97 1.16 8.71
N GLU A 172 11.52 0.18 7.95
CA GLU A 172 12.18 -0.32 6.73
C GLU A 172 11.91 0.62 5.55
N ASP A 173 10.66 1.03 5.33
CA ASP A 173 10.26 2.00 4.29
C ASP A 173 11.00 3.33 4.43
N PHE A 174 11.24 3.76 5.66
CA PHE A 174 11.97 4.99 5.92
C PHE A 174 13.45 4.88 5.49
N ASP A 175 14.08 3.73 5.67
CA ASP A 175 15.45 3.48 5.16
C ASP A 175 15.47 3.41 3.62
N HIS A 176 14.45 2.80 3.00
CA HIS A 176 14.31 2.74 1.54
C HIS A 176 14.23 4.14 0.93
N LEU A 177 13.41 5.02 1.48
CA LEU A 177 13.33 6.42 1.06
C LEU A 177 14.71 7.10 1.10
N TYR A 178 15.48 6.88 2.16
CA TYR A 178 16.82 7.43 2.29
C TYR A 178 17.80 6.86 1.23
N ARG A 179 17.75 5.54 0.95
CA ARG A 179 18.64 4.89 -0.02
C ARG A 179 18.36 5.37 -1.45
N TYR A 180 17.11 5.38 -1.86
CA TYR A 180 16.74 5.89 -3.18
C TYR A 180 17.00 7.39 -3.32
N SER A 181 16.86 8.17 -2.25
CA SER A 181 17.22 9.58 -2.22
C SER A 181 18.70 9.82 -2.49
N ASN A 182 19.57 9.01 -1.89
CA ASN A 182 21.01 9.07 -2.17
C ASN A 182 21.34 8.66 -3.62
N LEU A 183 20.65 7.65 -4.14
CA LEU A 183 20.82 7.25 -5.55
C LEU A 183 20.37 8.38 -6.50
N LEU A 184 19.27 9.05 -6.22
CA LEU A 184 18.79 10.19 -7.01
C LEU A 184 19.82 11.33 -7.04
N ASN A 185 20.38 11.69 -5.88
CA ASN A 185 21.44 12.70 -5.81
C ASN A 185 22.68 12.29 -6.64
N LEU A 186 23.11 11.03 -6.54
CA LEU A 186 24.28 10.52 -7.24
C LEU A 186 24.10 10.53 -8.76
N GLU A 187 22.96 10.13 -9.26
CA GLU A 187 22.74 9.88 -10.68
C GLU A 187 22.19 11.08 -11.46
N TYR A 188 21.44 11.94 -10.80
CA TYR A 188 20.74 13.06 -11.44
C TYR A 188 21.14 14.43 -10.84
N GLY A 189 21.78 14.46 -9.68
CA GLY A 189 22.10 15.69 -8.97
C GLY A 189 20.84 16.41 -8.45
N GLU A 190 19.72 15.68 -8.32
CA GLU A 190 18.44 16.23 -7.85
C GLU A 190 18.27 16.02 -6.35
N TYR A 191 17.48 16.90 -5.74
CA TYR A 191 17.19 16.86 -4.31
C TYR A 191 15.78 16.29 -4.08
N PRO A 192 15.67 15.10 -3.45
CA PRO A 192 14.40 14.39 -3.26
C PRO A 192 13.41 15.16 -2.37
N GLU A 193 13.89 16.05 -1.50
CA GLU A 193 13.05 16.88 -0.63
C GLU A 193 12.04 17.73 -1.42
N LYS A 194 12.36 18.09 -2.66
CA LYS A 194 11.41 18.78 -3.56
C LYS A 194 10.31 17.84 -4.05
N LEU A 195 10.66 16.58 -4.28
CA LEU A 195 9.72 15.58 -4.80
C LEU A 195 8.69 15.18 -3.76
N VAL A 196 9.12 15.13 -2.48
CA VAL A 196 8.22 14.86 -1.35
C VAL A 196 7.50 16.12 -0.84
N GLY A 197 7.63 17.27 -1.54
CA GLY A 197 6.97 18.52 -1.20
C GLY A 197 7.41 19.13 0.12
N GLY A 198 8.53 18.69 0.71
CA GLY A 198 8.97 19.07 2.03
C GLY A 198 8.09 18.52 3.17
N TYR A 199 7.18 17.58 2.87
CA TYR A 199 6.29 16.99 3.86
C TYR A 199 6.97 15.86 4.65
N THR A 200 7.60 14.92 3.96
CA THR A 200 8.22 13.74 4.55
C THR A 200 9.69 13.98 4.84
N GLU A 201 10.14 13.60 6.02
CA GLU A 201 11.55 13.72 6.38
C GLU A 201 12.35 12.58 5.72
N ILE A 202 13.54 12.94 5.22
CA ILE A 202 14.48 11.99 4.63
C ILE A 202 15.76 12.02 5.46
N MET A 203 16.06 10.93 6.17
CA MET A 203 17.27 10.81 6.97
C MET A 203 17.68 9.34 7.11
N PRO A 204 18.95 9.07 7.48
CA PRO A 204 19.40 7.71 7.78
C PRO A 204 18.55 7.03 8.86
N ALA A 205 18.22 5.76 8.62
CA ALA A 205 17.49 4.92 9.56
C ALA A 205 18.20 3.57 9.77
N ARG A 206 17.47 2.49 9.95
CA ARG A 206 18.03 1.14 10.02
C ARG A 206 18.67 0.78 8.68
N PRO A 207 19.91 0.25 8.67
CA PRO A 207 20.53 -0.18 7.42
C PRO A 207 19.74 -1.30 6.73
N THR A 208 19.48 -1.14 5.44
CA THR A 208 18.69 -2.09 4.61
C THR A 208 19.16 -3.56 4.77
N ILE A 209 20.45 -3.81 4.94
CA ILE A 209 20.96 -5.17 5.18
C ILE A 209 20.43 -5.81 6.48
N ALA A 210 19.99 -5.01 7.44
CA ALA A 210 19.44 -5.48 8.71
C ALA A 210 17.98 -5.95 8.58
N GLU A 211 17.34 -5.62 7.48
CA GLU A 211 15.94 -5.87 7.19
C GLU A 211 15.71 -7.27 6.61
N HIS A 212 16.71 -7.82 5.90
CA HIS A 212 16.64 -9.19 5.42
C HIS A 212 16.55 -10.18 6.58
N ARG A 213 15.38 -10.76 6.78
CA ARG A 213 15.09 -11.74 7.83
C ARG A 213 14.68 -13.09 7.25
N HIS A 214 14.66 -14.09 8.07
CA HIS A 214 14.22 -15.40 7.63
C HIS A 214 12.76 -15.35 7.18
N PRO A 215 12.39 -15.93 6.01
CA PRO A 215 11.02 -15.80 5.46
C PRO A 215 9.90 -16.26 6.41
N CYS A 216 10.18 -17.26 7.28
CA CYS A 216 9.21 -17.69 8.29
C CYS A 216 8.88 -16.60 9.31
N ASP A 217 9.79 -15.64 9.52
CA ASP A 217 9.60 -14.54 10.47
C ASP A 217 8.70 -13.43 9.90
N SER A 218 8.35 -13.50 8.62
CA SER A 218 7.43 -12.56 7.97
C SER A 218 5.94 -12.92 8.19
N ILE A 219 5.63 -14.03 8.84
CA ILE A 219 4.24 -14.46 9.05
C ILE A 219 3.74 -14.01 10.42
N PHE A 220 2.75 -13.14 10.41
CA PHE A 220 2.07 -12.64 11.59
C PHE A 220 0.78 -13.42 11.90
N LYS A 221 0.28 -13.22 13.10
CA LYS A 221 -1.03 -13.70 13.49
C LYS A 221 -2.11 -12.89 12.75
N TYR A 222 -3.03 -13.59 12.09
CA TYR A 222 -4.16 -12.97 11.40
C TYR A 222 -5.19 -12.37 12.36
N ILE A 223 -5.92 -11.36 11.89
CA ILE A 223 -7.07 -10.77 12.58
C ILE A 223 -8.25 -11.73 12.59
N ASN A 224 -9.24 -11.46 13.45
CA ASN A 224 -10.51 -12.18 13.42
C ASN A 224 -11.60 -11.25 12.86
N ASN A 225 -12.08 -11.52 11.66
CA ASN A 225 -13.08 -10.69 10.98
C ASN A 225 -14.42 -10.58 11.73
N GLU A 226 -14.76 -11.55 12.60
CA GLU A 226 -15.98 -11.47 13.43
C GLU A 226 -15.88 -10.43 14.54
N THR A 227 -14.67 -10.13 15.02
CA THR A 227 -14.44 -9.26 16.18
C THR A 227 -13.57 -8.05 15.89
N ALA A 228 -12.87 -8.03 14.77
CA ALA A 228 -12.05 -6.90 14.36
C ALA A 228 -12.91 -5.68 14.02
N GLU A 229 -12.46 -4.50 14.42
CA GLU A 229 -13.09 -3.25 14.02
C GLU A 229 -13.01 -3.08 12.50
N LEU A 230 -14.01 -2.40 11.92
CA LEU A 230 -14.02 -2.11 10.48
C LEU A 230 -12.74 -1.40 10.03
N ARG A 231 -12.23 -0.51 10.86
CA ARG A 231 -10.99 0.23 10.64
C ARG A 231 -9.79 -0.70 10.48
N THR A 232 -9.63 -1.68 11.35
CA THR A 232 -8.57 -2.69 11.24
C THR A 232 -8.68 -3.48 9.93
N LYS A 233 -9.88 -3.89 9.54
CA LYS A 233 -10.10 -4.58 8.26
C LYS A 233 -9.70 -3.71 7.06
N LEU A 234 -10.07 -2.42 7.07
CA LEU A 234 -9.64 -1.45 6.06
C LEU A 234 -8.12 -1.31 6.03
N HIS A 235 -7.47 -1.11 7.19
CA HIS A 235 -6.03 -0.91 7.26
C HIS A 235 -5.25 -2.10 6.70
N VAL A 236 -5.64 -3.33 7.04
CA VAL A 236 -5.01 -4.56 6.51
C VAL A 236 -5.15 -4.65 5.00
N ASN A 237 -6.34 -4.36 4.45
CA ASN A 237 -6.53 -4.39 3.00
C ASN A 237 -5.75 -3.28 2.28
N ILE A 238 -5.78 -2.05 2.79
CA ILE A 238 -5.10 -0.89 2.21
C ILE A 238 -3.59 -1.12 2.16
N ILE A 239 -2.98 -1.51 3.28
CA ILE A 239 -1.53 -1.66 3.33
C ILE A 239 -1.05 -2.85 2.49
N THR A 240 -1.80 -3.96 2.47
CA THR A 240 -1.47 -5.11 1.61
C THR A 240 -1.46 -4.71 0.13
N ALA A 241 -2.46 -3.92 -0.31
CA ALA A 241 -2.52 -3.46 -1.70
C ALA A 241 -1.38 -2.50 -2.06
N ALA A 242 -1.04 -1.58 -1.15
CA ALA A 242 0.05 -0.63 -1.35
C ALA A 242 1.40 -1.35 -1.48
N GLU A 243 1.70 -2.27 -0.58
CA GLU A 243 2.97 -3.02 -0.59
C GLU A 243 3.09 -3.98 -1.77
N GLN A 244 2.02 -4.67 -2.12
CA GLN A 244 2.04 -5.54 -3.30
C GLN A 244 2.37 -4.76 -4.57
N GLN A 245 1.86 -3.55 -4.71
CA GLN A 245 2.20 -2.67 -5.82
C GLN A 245 3.67 -2.27 -5.79
N THR A 246 4.19 -1.90 -4.61
CA THR A 246 5.59 -1.46 -4.44
C THR A 246 6.54 -2.59 -4.78
N MET A 247 6.33 -3.78 -4.23
CA MET A 247 7.07 -4.99 -4.56
C MET A 247 7.07 -5.28 -6.07
N ASN A 248 5.90 -5.34 -6.70
CA ASN A 248 5.81 -5.60 -8.14
C ASN A 248 6.53 -4.54 -8.96
N TYR A 249 6.43 -3.26 -8.57
CA TYR A 249 7.11 -2.19 -9.26
C TYR A 249 8.63 -2.37 -9.21
N TYR A 250 9.21 -2.59 -8.04
CA TYR A 250 10.65 -2.72 -7.89
C TYR A 250 11.20 -3.98 -8.55
N MET A 251 10.52 -5.11 -8.42
CA MET A 251 10.91 -6.35 -9.10
C MET A 251 10.89 -6.21 -10.63
N ASN A 252 9.91 -5.46 -11.18
CA ASN A 252 9.87 -5.17 -12.61
C ASN A 252 10.91 -4.12 -13.05
N VAL A 253 11.20 -3.12 -12.23
CA VAL A 253 12.18 -2.07 -12.53
C VAL A 253 13.60 -2.60 -12.51
N ALA A 254 13.95 -3.45 -11.57
CA ALA A 254 15.33 -3.94 -11.37
C ALA A 254 15.99 -4.44 -12.66
N PRO A 255 15.40 -5.34 -13.48
CA PRO A 255 16.02 -5.80 -14.71
C PRO A 255 16.10 -4.74 -15.82
N PHE A 256 15.21 -3.73 -15.79
CA PHE A 256 15.11 -2.71 -16.84
C PHE A 256 15.73 -1.36 -16.48
N TYR A 257 16.21 -1.20 -15.25
CA TYR A 257 16.87 0.04 -14.84
C TYR A 257 18.19 0.20 -15.58
N CYS A 258 18.27 1.19 -16.47
CA CYS A 258 19.39 1.32 -17.40
C CYS A 258 20.42 2.40 -17.01
N LYS A 259 20.17 3.18 -15.97
CA LYS A 259 21.05 4.30 -15.59
C LYS A 259 22.36 3.83 -15.00
N SER A 260 22.34 2.85 -14.09
CA SER A 260 23.52 2.26 -13.49
C SER A 260 23.30 0.82 -13.03
N ASP A 261 24.40 0.04 -12.91
CA ASP A 261 24.35 -1.31 -12.36
C ASP A 261 24.09 -1.29 -10.85
N ILE A 262 24.60 -0.29 -10.14
CA ILE A 262 24.36 -0.16 -8.69
C ILE A 262 22.87 0.17 -8.39
N GLY A 263 22.23 0.98 -9.23
CA GLY A 263 20.81 1.25 -9.12
C GLY A 263 19.98 -0.01 -9.37
N ARG A 264 20.30 -0.81 -10.40
CA ARG A 264 19.65 -2.11 -10.66
C ARG A 264 19.71 -3.03 -9.45
N ARG A 265 20.87 -3.11 -8.80
CA ARG A 265 21.08 -3.94 -7.61
C ARG A 265 20.29 -3.41 -6.41
N LEU A 266 20.19 -2.08 -6.24
CA LEU A 266 19.38 -1.50 -5.18
C LEU A 266 17.90 -1.86 -5.34
N TYR A 267 17.34 -1.75 -6.55
CA TYR A 267 15.97 -2.17 -6.81
C TYR A 267 15.73 -3.65 -6.54
N GLN A 268 16.69 -4.51 -6.86
CA GLN A 268 16.62 -5.93 -6.55
C GLN A 268 16.67 -6.18 -5.04
N GLU A 269 17.58 -5.51 -4.34
CA GLU A 269 17.79 -5.63 -2.90
C GLU A 269 16.55 -5.19 -2.12
N ILE A 270 16.03 -3.99 -2.39
CA ILE A 270 14.86 -3.46 -1.74
C ILE A 270 13.59 -4.21 -2.20
N GLY A 271 13.47 -4.58 -3.47
CA GLY A 271 12.34 -5.34 -3.96
C GLY A 271 12.12 -6.68 -3.25
N MET A 272 13.19 -7.31 -2.74
CA MET A 272 13.10 -8.52 -1.92
C MET A 272 12.60 -8.23 -0.50
N ILE A 273 12.86 -7.04 0.02
CA ILE A 273 12.33 -6.60 1.32
C ILE A 273 10.85 -6.25 1.18
N GLU A 274 10.47 -5.60 0.10
CA GLU A 274 9.04 -5.33 -0.18
C GLU A 274 8.23 -6.63 -0.33
N GLU A 275 8.84 -7.72 -0.82
CA GLU A 275 8.21 -9.04 -0.82
C GLU A 275 7.98 -9.54 0.61
N GLU A 276 8.93 -9.31 1.51
CA GLU A 276 8.76 -9.61 2.94
C GLU A 276 7.62 -8.79 3.56
N HIS A 277 7.46 -7.50 3.19
CA HIS A 277 6.34 -6.66 3.63
C HIS A 277 5.00 -7.20 3.12
N VAL A 278 4.92 -7.62 1.86
CA VAL A 278 3.70 -8.26 1.32
C VAL A 278 3.35 -9.49 2.12
N SER A 279 4.31 -10.38 2.39
CA SER A 279 4.11 -11.58 3.19
C SER A 279 3.62 -11.25 4.61
N GLN A 280 4.14 -10.19 5.24
CA GLN A 280 3.71 -9.73 6.56
C GLN A 280 2.25 -9.27 6.56
N TYR A 281 1.90 -8.36 5.66
CA TYR A 281 0.57 -7.75 5.64
C TYR A 281 -0.50 -8.73 5.15
N GLU A 282 -0.17 -9.56 4.15
CA GLU A 282 -1.09 -10.60 3.67
C GLU A 282 -1.38 -11.62 4.78
N SER A 283 -0.40 -11.95 5.62
CA SER A 283 -0.58 -12.86 6.74
C SER A 283 -1.54 -12.33 7.84
N LEU A 284 -1.78 -11.02 7.88
CA LEU A 284 -2.73 -10.42 8.82
C LEU A 284 -4.20 -10.64 8.42
N LYS A 285 -4.49 -11.02 7.17
CA LYS A 285 -5.86 -11.28 6.71
C LYS A 285 -6.45 -12.52 7.40
N ASP A 286 -7.76 -12.51 7.65
CA ASP A 286 -8.46 -13.65 8.26
C ASP A 286 -8.57 -14.81 7.26
N THR A 287 -7.84 -15.88 7.50
CA THR A 287 -7.81 -17.06 6.63
C THR A 287 -9.11 -17.88 6.63
N ARG A 288 -10.10 -17.51 7.43
CA ARG A 288 -11.42 -18.16 7.49
C ARG A 288 -12.45 -17.48 6.61
N ALA A 289 -12.17 -16.26 6.15
CA ALA A 289 -13.06 -15.56 5.23
C ALA A 289 -13.22 -16.35 3.93
N THR A 290 -14.42 -16.29 3.37
CA THR A 290 -14.66 -16.84 2.03
C THR A 290 -14.20 -15.86 0.96
N TRP A 291 -14.00 -16.36 -0.26
CA TRP A 291 -13.64 -15.51 -1.41
C TRP A 291 -14.66 -14.40 -1.69
N LEU A 292 -15.94 -14.63 -1.40
CA LEU A 292 -16.99 -13.61 -1.61
C LEU A 292 -17.04 -12.60 -0.46
N GLU A 293 -16.74 -13.00 0.77
CA GLU A 293 -16.56 -12.08 1.89
C GLU A 293 -15.36 -11.16 1.66
N ASP A 294 -14.24 -11.72 1.21
CA ASP A 294 -13.05 -10.95 0.86
C ASP A 294 -13.31 -10.02 -0.33
N LEU A 295 -14.04 -10.48 -1.36
CA LEU A 295 -14.43 -9.61 -2.48
C LEU A 295 -15.26 -8.42 -2.00
N LEU A 296 -16.27 -8.65 -1.16
CA LEU A 296 -17.10 -7.57 -0.63
C LEU A 296 -16.28 -6.56 0.18
N MET A 297 -15.36 -7.04 1.02
CA MET A 297 -14.49 -6.17 1.81
C MET A 297 -13.50 -5.40 0.92
N HIS A 298 -13.03 -6.01 -0.16
CA HIS A 298 -12.16 -5.39 -1.14
C HIS A 298 -12.84 -4.21 -1.84
N GLU A 299 -14.02 -4.43 -2.44
CA GLU A 299 -14.79 -3.38 -3.12
C GLU A 299 -15.21 -2.24 -2.16
N TYR A 300 -15.52 -2.57 -0.91
CA TYR A 300 -15.79 -1.56 0.11
C TYR A 300 -14.55 -0.72 0.43
N THR A 301 -13.37 -1.35 0.46
CA THR A 301 -12.10 -0.66 0.68
C THR A 301 -11.78 0.29 -0.47
N GLU A 302 -12.04 -0.10 -1.71
CA GLU A 302 -11.84 0.75 -2.88
C GLU A 302 -12.81 1.94 -2.88
N CYS A 303 -14.08 1.73 -2.56
CA CYS A 303 -15.03 2.82 -2.35
C CYS A 303 -14.53 3.82 -1.29
N TYR A 304 -14.02 3.33 -0.15
CA TYR A 304 -13.48 4.18 0.92
C TYR A 304 -12.26 4.96 0.48
N LEU A 305 -11.35 4.33 -0.27
CA LEU A 305 -10.14 4.99 -0.77
C LEU A 305 -10.46 6.07 -1.80
N TYR A 306 -11.33 5.78 -2.78
CA TYR A 306 -11.74 6.79 -3.76
C TYR A 306 -12.48 7.96 -3.13
N TYR A 307 -13.35 7.68 -2.16
CA TYR A 307 -14.01 8.72 -1.39
C TYR A 307 -12.99 9.57 -0.63
N SER A 308 -12.03 8.95 0.05
CA SER A 308 -10.97 9.66 0.78
C SER A 308 -10.07 10.48 -0.14
N CYS A 309 -9.68 9.93 -1.30
CA CYS A 309 -8.93 10.65 -2.31
C CYS A 309 -9.70 11.86 -2.85
N MET A 310 -10.98 11.69 -3.18
CA MET A 310 -11.86 12.77 -3.65
C MET A 310 -11.97 13.91 -2.62
N MET A 311 -12.16 13.56 -1.35
CA MET A 311 -12.32 14.54 -0.27
C MET A 311 -11.06 15.30 0.08
N THR A 312 -9.88 14.74 -0.19
CA THR A 312 -8.58 15.31 0.18
C THR A 312 -7.78 15.84 -1.02
N GLU A 313 -8.26 15.66 -2.26
CA GLU A 313 -7.57 16.10 -3.48
C GLU A 313 -7.67 17.59 -3.71
N CYS A 314 -6.51 18.22 -4.00
CA CYS A 314 -6.42 19.65 -4.30
C CYS A 314 -6.44 19.99 -5.80
N ASP A 315 -6.12 19.05 -6.70
CA ASP A 315 -6.25 19.22 -8.15
C ASP A 315 -7.67 18.84 -8.60
N ASN A 316 -8.49 19.83 -8.95
CA ASN A 316 -9.89 19.62 -9.35
C ASN A 316 -10.05 18.64 -10.52
N ARG A 317 -9.11 18.59 -11.46
CA ARG A 317 -9.16 17.68 -12.59
C ARG A 317 -8.94 16.23 -12.16
N ILE A 318 -8.03 16.02 -11.22
CA ILE A 318 -7.76 14.70 -10.65
C ILE A 318 -8.87 14.30 -9.68
N LYS A 319 -9.37 15.25 -8.89
CA LYS A 319 -10.56 15.03 -8.04
C LYS A 319 -11.75 14.49 -8.83
N ASN A 320 -12.05 15.03 -10.01
CA ASN A 320 -13.12 14.52 -10.87
C ASN A 320 -12.86 13.08 -11.33
N ILE A 321 -11.60 12.67 -11.51
CA ILE A 321 -11.26 11.26 -11.81
C ILE A 321 -11.59 10.36 -10.61
N TRP A 322 -11.25 10.79 -9.39
CA TRP A 322 -11.60 10.06 -8.19
C TRP A 322 -13.12 9.91 -8.01
N GLU A 323 -13.87 10.96 -8.31
CA GLU A 323 -15.34 10.95 -8.29
C GLU A 323 -15.91 9.95 -9.28
N GLU A 324 -15.44 9.97 -10.54
CA GLU A 324 -15.87 9.03 -11.56
C GLU A 324 -15.53 7.58 -11.21
N CYS A 325 -14.35 7.33 -10.63
CA CYS A 325 -13.96 6.00 -10.16
C CYS A 325 -14.83 5.55 -8.96
N LEU A 326 -15.12 6.43 -8.00
CA LEU A 326 -16.01 6.09 -6.88
C LEU A 326 -17.39 5.61 -7.36
N VAL A 327 -17.96 6.25 -8.38
CA VAL A 327 -19.24 5.81 -8.98
C VAL A 327 -19.12 4.42 -9.60
N GLN A 328 -17.96 4.07 -10.17
CA GLN A 328 -17.70 2.73 -10.70
C GLN A 328 -17.56 1.70 -9.57
N GLU A 329 -16.83 2.06 -8.49
CA GLU A 329 -16.66 1.16 -7.34
C GLU A 329 -17.97 0.89 -6.60
N ILE A 330 -18.87 1.86 -6.50
CA ILE A 330 -20.22 1.61 -5.97
C ILE A 330 -20.95 0.53 -6.79
N ALA A 331 -20.78 0.51 -8.11
CA ALA A 331 -21.36 -0.54 -8.93
C ALA A 331 -20.69 -1.92 -8.70
N HIS A 332 -19.37 -1.95 -8.49
CA HIS A 332 -18.63 -3.17 -8.13
C HIS A 332 -19.06 -3.68 -6.76
N LEU A 333 -19.14 -2.83 -5.75
CA LEU A 333 -19.57 -3.16 -4.39
C LEU A 333 -20.98 -3.77 -4.36
N HIS A 334 -21.93 -3.18 -5.07
CA HIS A 334 -23.28 -3.73 -5.16
C HIS A 334 -23.30 -5.06 -5.92
N LYS A 335 -22.43 -5.23 -6.92
CA LYS A 335 -22.25 -6.52 -7.59
C LYS A 335 -21.68 -7.56 -6.63
N ALA A 336 -20.65 -7.25 -5.83
CA ALA A 336 -20.09 -8.15 -4.84
C ALA A 336 -21.12 -8.55 -3.78
N LYS A 337 -21.92 -7.60 -3.30
CA LYS A 337 -23.06 -7.85 -2.41
C LYS A 337 -24.05 -8.85 -3.00
N ASP A 338 -24.49 -8.63 -4.25
CA ASP A 338 -25.46 -9.50 -4.92
C ASP A 338 -24.91 -10.92 -5.13
N LEU A 339 -23.58 -11.03 -5.39
CA LEU A 339 -22.90 -12.33 -5.52
C LEU A 339 -22.79 -13.05 -4.17
N LEU A 340 -22.50 -12.36 -3.10
CA LEU A 340 -22.46 -12.92 -1.74
C LEU A 340 -23.83 -13.49 -1.35
N GLU A 341 -24.91 -12.71 -1.53
CA GLU A 341 -26.27 -13.15 -1.26
C GLU A 341 -26.64 -14.37 -2.13
N LYS A 342 -26.37 -14.29 -3.44
CA LYS A 342 -26.74 -15.35 -4.39
C LYS A 342 -26.04 -16.68 -4.15
N TYR A 343 -24.75 -16.68 -3.83
CA TYR A 343 -23.93 -17.89 -3.77
C TYR A 343 -23.70 -18.41 -2.35
N GLU A 344 -23.75 -17.53 -1.35
CA GLU A 344 -23.54 -17.92 0.05
C GLU A 344 -24.77 -17.69 0.94
N GLY A 345 -25.79 -16.96 0.45
CA GLY A 345 -27.00 -16.65 1.22
C GLY A 345 -26.76 -15.73 2.40
N LYS A 346 -25.69 -14.95 2.35
CA LYS A 346 -25.29 -13.99 3.39
C LYS A 346 -25.67 -12.58 3.02
N GLU A 347 -26.14 -11.83 4.00
CA GLU A 347 -26.31 -10.39 3.87
C GLU A 347 -24.98 -9.67 4.05
N TRP A 348 -24.76 -8.56 3.34
CA TRP A 348 -23.50 -7.80 3.44
C TRP A 348 -23.17 -7.33 4.87
N GLN A 349 -24.19 -7.11 5.72
CA GLN A 349 -24.01 -6.71 7.11
C GLN A 349 -23.35 -7.79 7.97
N GLU A 350 -23.37 -9.04 7.54
CA GLU A 350 -22.67 -10.12 8.23
C GLU A 350 -21.14 -9.98 8.09
N VAL A 351 -20.69 -9.31 7.03
CA VAL A 351 -19.27 -9.03 6.77
C VAL A 351 -18.87 -7.62 7.23
N ILE A 352 -19.71 -6.63 6.92
CA ILE A 352 -19.51 -5.21 7.22
C ILE A 352 -20.70 -4.70 8.04
N PRO A 353 -20.68 -4.85 9.36
CA PRO A 353 -21.83 -4.56 10.22
C PRO A 353 -22.34 -3.11 10.14
N CYS A 354 -21.46 -2.17 9.76
CA CYS A 354 -21.81 -0.77 9.54
C CYS A 354 -21.23 -0.33 8.19
N GLY A 355 -22.09 -0.04 7.21
CA GLY A 355 -21.67 0.39 5.88
C GLY A 355 -21.15 1.82 5.80
N THR A 356 -21.37 2.63 6.86
CA THR A 356 -20.89 4.01 6.92
C THR A 356 -19.38 4.06 7.04
N PHE A 357 -18.73 4.88 6.20
CA PHE A 357 -17.29 5.05 6.25
C PHE A 357 -16.83 5.64 7.58
N PRO A 358 -15.67 5.21 8.10
CA PRO A 358 -14.97 5.92 9.16
C PRO A 358 -14.46 7.28 8.66
N GLU A 359 -13.71 8.01 9.51
CA GLU A 359 -13.02 9.22 9.08
C GLU A 359 -12.17 8.96 7.82
N VAL A 360 -12.16 9.94 6.92
CA VAL A 360 -11.43 9.82 5.64
C VAL A 360 -9.93 9.62 5.85
N LEU A 361 -9.34 8.76 5.05
CA LEU A 361 -7.88 8.59 5.02
C LEU A 361 -7.24 9.88 4.47
N LYS A 362 -6.47 10.55 5.31
CA LYS A 362 -5.75 11.77 4.95
C LYS A 362 -4.26 11.59 5.16
N LEU A 363 -3.51 11.56 4.07
CA LEU A 363 -2.05 11.56 4.13
C LEU A 363 -1.54 12.87 4.71
N GLY A 364 -0.51 12.79 5.53
CA GLY A 364 0.10 13.95 6.18
C GLY A 364 1.50 13.64 6.72
N PRO A 365 2.30 14.67 7.00
CA PRO A 365 3.63 14.48 7.56
C PRO A 365 3.52 14.07 9.04
N ASN A 366 3.98 12.89 9.38
CA ASN A 366 3.96 12.35 10.74
C ASN A 366 5.38 12.25 11.31
N ILE A 367 6.20 13.29 11.11
CA ILE A 367 7.64 13.31 11.39
C ILE A 367 7.97 12.89 12.83
N GLU A 368 7.25 13.42 13.83
CA GLU A 368 7.50 13.09 15.24
C GLU A 368 7.20 11.62 15.51
N TYR A 369 6.07 11.13 15.02
CA TYR A 369 5.70 9.72 15.15
C TYR A 369 6.73 8.79 14.50
N VAL A 370 7.12 9.08 13.26
CA VAL A 370 8.12 8.28 12.53
C VAL A 370 9.45 8.25 13.31
N ARG A 371 9.92 9.40 13.81
CA ARG A 371 11.15 9.48 14.64
C ARG A 371 11.05 8.66 15.92
N ASP A 372 9.90 8.68 16.60
CA ASP A 372 9.68 7.90 17.81
C ASP A 372 9.72 6.39 17.52
N ILE A 373 9.11 5.95 16.42
CA ILE A 373 9.16 4.54 15.98
C ILE A 373 10.58 4.12 15.62
N ILE A 374 11.31 4.90 14.84
CA ILE A 374 12.71 4.61 14.50
C ILE A 374 13.56 4.51 15.79
N GLY A 375 13.40 5.45 16.72
CA GLY A 375 14.13 5.45 17.99
C GLY A 375 13.83 4.26 18.87
N ALA A 376 12.59 3.77 18.86
CA ALA A 376 12.13 2.67 19.71
C ALA A 376 12.44 1.28 19.12
N THR A 377 12.40 1.11 17.78
CA THR A 377 12.35 -0.20 17.15
C THR A 377 13.56 -0.58 16.29
N THR A 378 14.48 0.35 16.01
CA THR A 378 15.64 0.06 15.15
C THR A 378 16.54 -1.07 15.65
N GLY A 379 16.57 -1.30 16.94
CA GLY A 379 17.30 -2.41 17.56
C GLY A 379 16.51 -3.73 17.65
N ASN A 380 15.33 -3.78 17.04
CA ASN A 380 14.44 -4.95 17.08
C ASN A 380 14.43 -5.67 15.74
N THR A 381 13.96 -6.92 15.75
CA THR A 381 13.68 -7.71 14.56
C THR A 381 12.43 -8.55 14.78
N GLN A 382 11.94 -9.19 13.75
CA GLN A 382 10.84 -10.14 13.86
C GLN A 382 11.35 -11.53 14.20
N LYS A 383 10.55 -12.24 14.98
CA LYS A 383 10.69 -13.67 15.23
C LYS A 383 9.29 -14.28 15.17
N CYS A 384 8.89 -14.74 14.00
CA CYS A 384 7.52 -15.17 13.72
C CYS A 384 6.50 -14.04 14.04
N GLU A 385 5.51 -14.33 14.88
CA GLU A 385 4.44 -13.37 15.23
C GLU A 385 4.90 -12.22 16.17
N ASP A 386 6.12 -12.27 16.69
CA ASP A 386 6.58 -11.31 17.71
C ASP A 386 7.73 -10.44 17.19
N VAL A 387 7.73 -9.17 17.59
CA VAL A 387 8.88 -8.25 17.47
C VAL A 387 9.75 -8.39 18.70
N VAL A 388 11.03 -8.72 18.54
CA VAL A 388 11.97 -8.97 19.61
C VAL A 388 13.24 -8.14 19.45
N ALA A 389 13.93 -7.85 20.56
CA ALA A 389 15.22 -7.18 20.48
C ALA A 389 16.26 -8.10 19.80
N ILE A 390 17.03 -7.56 18.86
CA ILE A 390 18.04 -8.32 18.11
C ILE A 390 19.03 -9.03 19.06
N PHE A 391 19.39 -8.38 20.16
CA PHE A 391 20.36 -8.91 21.12
C PHE A 391 19.78 -10.01 22.02
N ASP A 392 18.48 -10.20 22.04
CA ASP A 392 17.81 -11.29 22.75
C ASP A 392 17.74 -12.57 21.92
N LEU A 393 18.10 -12.50 20.63
CA LEU A 393 18.16 -13.66 19.77
C LEU A 393 19.37 -14.56 20.13
N PRO A 394 19.20 -15.89 20.16
CA PRO A 394 20.31 -16.80 20.30
C PRO A 394 21.28 -16.67 19.11
N MET A 395 22.56 -16.95 19.33
CA MET A 395 23.62 -16.78 18.31
C MET A 395 23.41 -17.63 17.05
N ASP A 396 22.64 -18.71 17.15
CA ASP A 396 22.28 -19.64 16.09
C ASP A 396 20.89 -19.39 15.50
N ALA A 397 20.26 -18.25 15.82
CA ALA A 397 18.96 -17.89 15.28
C ALA A 397 18.97 -17.84 13.75
N ASP A 398 17.87 -18.26 13.13
CA ASP A 398 17.69 -18.27 11.67
C ASP A 398 17.88 -16.88 11.06
N PHE A 399 17.51 -15.83 11.77
CA PHE A 399 17.78 -14.44 11.40
C PHE A 399 19.25 -14.19 11.05
N TYR A 400 20.20 -14.54 11.94
CA TYR A 400 21.62 -14.33 11.69
C TYR A 400 22.16 -15.21 10.57
N GLN A 401 21.69 -16.45 10.49
CA GLN A 401 22.10 -17.39 9.45
C GLN A 401 21.66 -16.91 8.08
N TYR A 402 20.40 -16.49 7.97
CA TYR A 402 19.83 -15.98 6.73
C TYR A 402 20.50 -14.69 6.27
N GLN A 403 20.73 -13.73 7.16
CA GLN A 403 21.47 -12.52 6.84
C GLN A 403 22.88 -12.79 6.34
N ASN A 404 23.60 -13.76 6.94
CA ASN A 404 24.93 -14.14 6.46
C ASN A 404 24.90 -14.73 5.05
N ILE A 405 23.83 -15.41 4.67
CA ILE A 405 23.64 -15.94 3.31
C ILE A 405 23.32 -14.81 2.33
N VAL A 406 22.28 -14.01 2.62
CA VAL A 406 21.75 -13.02 1.68
C VAL A 406 22.71 -11.85 1.50
N ASN A 407 23.23 -11.30 2.58
CA ASN A 407 24.15 -10.16 2.51
C ASN A 407 25.61 -10.57 2.13
N GLY A 408 26.02 -11.82 2.39
CA GLY A 408 27.34 -12.35 2.07
C GLY A 408 28.48 -11.40 2.50
N ASP A 409 29.04 -10.66 1.55
CA ASP A 409 29.97 -9.56 1.81
C ASP A 409 29.19 -8.22 1.87
N VAL A 410 29.08 -7.66 3.07
CA VAL A 410 28.40 -6.38 3.31
C VAL A 410 28.98 -5.20 2.55
N ASN A 411 30.25 -5.27 2.16
CA ASN A 411 30.84 -4.19 1.37
C ASN A 411 30.41 -4.24 -0.10
N SER A 412 29.77 -5.33 -0.52
CA SER A 412 29.29 -5.50 -1.89
C SER A 412 27.80 -5.18 -2.08
N VAL A 413 27.02 -5.05 -1.00
CA VAL A 413 25.59 -4.73 -1.09
C VAL A 413 25.36 -3.32 -1.63
N ALA A 414 24.32 -3.16 -2.44
CA ALA A 414 24.11 -1.94 -3.22
C ALA A 414 23.77 -0.74 -2.31
N SER A 415 22.95 -0.94 -1.31
CA SER A 415 22.56 0.10 -0.35
C SER A 415 23.78 0.73 0.34
N HIS A 416 24.75 -0.07 0.79
CA HIS A 416 25.98 0.44 1.41
C HIS A 416 26.86 1.17 0.41
N ARG A 417 27.03 0.61 -0.79
CA ARG A 417 27.89 1.22 -1.83
C ARG A 417 27.36 2.57 -2.29
N ILE A 418 26.02 2.74 -2.34
CA ILE A 418 25.41 4.02 -2.67
C ILE A 418 25.74 5.06 -1.61
N ILE A 419 25.59 4.74 -0.34
CA ILE A 419 25.91 5.66 0.76
C ILE A 419 27.39 6.00 0.78
N GLU A 420 28.29 5.03 0.61
CA GLU A 420 29.74 5.28 0.51
C GLU A 420 30.08 6.22 -0.65
N GLN A 421 29.49 6.01 -1.83
CA GLN A 421 29.71 6.87 -2.99
C GLN A 421 29.15 8.26 -2.77
N HIS A 422 27.95 8.37 -2.17
CA HIS A 422 27.36 9.66 -1.84
C HIS A 422 28.25 10.44 -0.88
N ILE A 423 28.69 9.84 0.22
CA ILE A 423 29.61 10.47 1.19
C ILE A 423 30.95 10.85 0.54
N ARG A 424 31.49 9.98 -0.33
CA ARG A 424 32.74 10.26 -1.04
C ARG A 424 32.62 11.47 -1.96
N ASN A 425 31.48 11.67 -2.60
CA ASN A 425 31.26 12.75 -3.55
C ASN A 425 30.80 14.05 -2.88
N MET A 426 29.99 13.95 -1.84
CA MET A 426 29.29 15.09 -1.22
C MET A 426 29.89 15.48 0.15
N GLY A 427 30.70 14.62 0.76
CA GLY A 427 31.20 14.80 2.11
C GLY A 427 30.22 14.31 3.16
N ILE A 428 29.94 15.14 4.18
CA ILE A 428 28.93 14.82 5.20
C ILE A 428 27.54 14.90 4.55
N ASP A 429 26.67 13.95 4.89
CA ASP A 429 25.30 14.00 4.43
C ASP A 429 24.58 15.18 5.06
N TYR A 430 24.12 16.13 4.25
CA TYR A 430 23.43 17.35 4.69
C TYR A 430 22.12 17.10 5.44
N ARG A 431 21.50 15.92 5.25
CA ARG A 431 20.24 15.51 5.89
C ARG A 431 20.35 15.42 7.41
N TYR A 432 21.56 15.23 7.94
CA TYR A 432 21.81 15.28 9.37
C TYR A 432 21.65 16.69 9.96
N GLU A 433 21.70 17.73 9.13
CA GLU A 433 21.58 19.11 9.58
C GLU A 433 20.14 19.50 9.93
N VAL A 434 19.14 18.79 9.39
CA VAL A 434 17.72 19.02 9.66
C VAL A 434 17.35 18.68 11.11
N GLY A 435 18.07 17.72 11.70
CA GLY A 435 17.95 17.32 13.09
C GLY A 435 18.73 16.05 13.36
N PRO A 436 19.12 15.81 14.63
CA PRO A 436 19.90 14.62 14.93
C PRO A 436 19.08 13.34 14.65
N ASN A 437 19.72 12.34 14.02
CA ASN A 437 19.11 11.02 13.89
C ASN A 437 18.71 10.50 15.27
N PRO A 438 17.49 9.98 15.47
CA PRO A 438 17.04 9.44 16.74
C PRO A 438 17.87 8.24 17.20
N LEU A 439 18.45 7.49 16.28
CA LEU A 439 19.28 6.34 16.55
C LEU A 439 20.72 6.78 16.86
N MET A 440 21.15 6.59 18.11
CA MET A 440 22.49 7.01 18.56
C MET A 440 23.66 6.52 17.69
N PRO A 441 23.72 5.24 17.24
CA PRO A 441 24.81 4.78 16.38
C PRO A 441 24.89 5.49 15.02
N LEU A 442 23.78 6.06 14.55
CA LEU A 442 23.71 6.75 13.27
C LEU A 442 23.81 8.27 13.39
N ARG A 443 23.78 8.82 14.61
CA ARG A 443 23.71 10.28 14.86
C ARG A 443 24.87 11.08 14.26
N ASN A 444 26.08 10.50 14.24
CA ASN A 444 27.28 11.12 13.72
C ASN A 444 27.96 10.24 12.65
N ARG A 445 27.26 9.29 12.07
CA ARG A 445 27.85 8.40 11.11
C ARG A 445 28.17 9.14 9.81
N ARG A 446 29.20 8.64 9.13
CA ARG A 446 29.58 9.06 7.78
C ARG A 446 29.59 7.89 6.79
N MET A 447 29.35 6.68 7.29
CA MET A 447 29.22 5.43 6.57
C MET A 447 28.06 4.63 7.14
N ASP A 448 27.58 3.66 6.43
CA ASP A 448 26.50 2.82 6.92
C ASP A 448 26.89 2.02 8.15
N ASN A 449 26.00 1.94 9.15
CA ASN A 449 26.26 1.16 10.35
C ASN A 449 25.84 -0.29 10.15
N THR A 450 26.82 -1.14 9.79
CA THR A 450 26.61 -2.57 9.55
C THR A 450 26.58 -3.42 10.82
N SER A 451 26.79 -2.81 12.00
CA SER A 451 26.78 -3.55 13.28
C SER A 451 25.36 -3.85 13.76
N ILE A 452 24.36 -3.05 13.38
CA ILE A 452 22.95 -3.30 13.68
C ILE A 452 22.54 -4.60 12.96
N ALA A 453 21.93 -5.52 13.66
CA ALA A 453 21.48 -6.83 13.20
C ALA A 453 22.57 -7.87 12.91
N ARG A 454 23.84 -7.59 13.20
CA ARG A 454 24.90 -8.59 13.14
C ARG A 454 25.20 -9.19 14.51
N TYR A 455 25.92 -10.31 14.52
CA TYR A 455 26.37 -10.93 15.74
C TYR A 455 26.89 -9.88 16.74
N PRO A 456 26.51 -9.97 18.01
CA PRO A 456 26.86 -8.99 19.04
C PRO A 456 28.36 -9.06 19.34
N LYS A 457 29.19 -8.58 18.42
CA LYS A 457 30.61 -8.26 18.69
C LYS A 457 30.78 -6.85 19.22
N ALA A 458 29.77 -6.01 19.06
CA ALA A 458 29.80 -4.64 19.52
C ALA A 458 29.16 -4.55 20.90
N THR A 459 29.63 -3.61 21.70
CA THR A 459 29.00 -3.22 22.96
C THR A 459 27.51 -2.93 22.71
N PRO A 460 26.60 -3.52 23.47
CA PRO A 460 25.17 -3.28 23.29
C PRO A 460 24.93 -1.78 23.27
N VAL A 461 24.20 -1.29 22.27
CA VAL A 461 23.66 0.06 22.32
C VAL A 461 22.79 0.07 23.57
N SER A 462 23.17 0.90 24.54
CA SER A 462 22.47 0.98 25.82
C SER A 462 20.99 1.25 25.51
N SER A 463 20.13 0.30 25.84
CA SER A 463 18.68 0.34 25.72
C SER A 463 18.06 1.31 26.76
N THR A 464 18.68 2.46 27.01
CA THR A 464 18.18 3.47 27.93
C THR A 464 17.13 4.40 27.31
N VAL A 465 16.55 4.02 26.20
CA VAL A 465 15.25 4.54 25.78
C VAL A 465 14.26 3.38 25.82
N ALA A 466 13.87 3.00 27.02
CA ALA A 466 12.59 2.35 27.20
C ALA A 466 11.52 3.37 26.80
N GLY A 467 11.27 3.46 25.49
CA GLY A 467 10.07 4.08 24.99
C GLY A 467 8.94 3.40 25.74
N LYS A 468 8.04 4.18 26.28
CA LYS A 468 6.78 3.69 26.83
C LYS A 468 6.08 2.96 25.70
N THR A 469 6.35 1.66 25.58
CA THR A 469 5.43 0.76 24.90
C THR A 469 4.11 0.94 25.62
N SER A 470 3.16 1.56 24.94
CA SER A 470 1.80 1.70 25.43
C SER A 470 1.36 0.34 25.94
N ASP A 471 0.88 0.33 27.16
CA ASP A 471 0.45 -0.84 27.92
C ASP A 471 -0.50 -1.77 27.12
N CYS A 472 0.03 -2.59 26.24
CA CYS A 472 -0.59 -3.83 25.84
C CYS A 472 -0.34 -4.87 26.93
N LYS A 473 -0.85 -4.61 28.14
CA LYS A 473 -0.88 -5.62 29.19
C LYS A 473 -1.78 -6.76 28.74
N ARG A 474 -1.14 -7.88 28.38
CA ARG A 474 -1.81 -9.16 28.18
C ARG A 474 -2.72 -9.44 29.39
N ARG A 475 -4.04 -9.39 29.18
CA ARG A 475 -4.94 -10.21 29.99
C ARG A 475 -4.84 -11.63 29.41
N PRO A 476 -4.45 -12.63 30.17
CA PRO A 476 -4.52 -14.01 29.72
C PRO A 476 -6.00 -14.34 29.42
N MET A 477 -6.33 -14.55 28.16
CA MET A 477 -7.60 -15.20 27.83
C MET A 477 -7.52 -16.67 28.25
N PRO A 478 -8.55 -17.24 28.87
CA PRO A 478 -8.58 -18.66 29.17
C PRO A 478 -8.61 -19.44 27.84
N MET A 479 -7.63 -20.30 27.65
CA MET A 479 -7.58 -21.21 26.50
C MET A 479 -8.83 -22.09 26.49
N PRO A 480 -9.53 -22.20 25.34
CA PRO A 480 -10.53 -23.24 25.16
C PRO A 480 -9.84 -24.62 25.19
N PRO A 481 -10.49 -25.67 25.68
CA PRO A 481 -9.89 -26.99 25.81
C PRO A 481 -9.49 -27.51 24.41
N MET A 482 -8.21 -27.94 24.29
CA MET A 482 -7.68 -28.56 23.09
C MET A 482 -8.57 -29.72 22.62
N GLN A 483 -9.22 -29.57 21.51
CA GLN A 483 -9.78 -30.69 20.77
C GLN A 483 -8.63 -31.40 20.05
N GLN A 484 -8.53 -32.70 20.26
CA GLN A 484 -7.53 -33.53 19.58
C GLN A 484 -7.67 -33.44 18.06
N PRO A 485 -6.57 -33.39 17.31
CA PRO A 485 -6.64 -33.28 15.85
C PRO A 485 -7.27 -34.54 15.24
N MET A 486 -8.37 -34.37 14.51
CA MET A 486 -8.91 -35.41 13.63
C MET A 486 -7.91 -35.67 12.50
N GLN A 487 -7.34 -36.85 12.47
CA GLN A 487 -6.54 -37.32 11.33
C GLN A 487 -7.43 -37.46 10.08
N GLN A 488 -7.46 -36.43 9.25
CA GLN A 488 -7.98 -36.58 7.89
C GLN A 488 -6.88 -37.13 6.98
N LYS A 489 -7.03 -38.38 6.59
CA LYS A 489 -6.25 -39.01 5.54
C LYS A 489 -6.60 -38.36 4.21
N VAL A 490 -5.71 -37.52 3.68
CA VAL A 490 -5.80 -37.03 2.31
C VAL A 490 -5.51 -38.19 1.36
N LYS A 491 -6.53 -38.69 0.66
CA LYS A 491 -6.37 -39.62 -0.48
C LYS A 491 -6.04 -38.82 -1.73
N TRP A 492 -4.81 -38.88 -2.17
CA TRP A 492 -4.43 -38.50 -3.53
C TRP A 492 -5.01 -39.52 -4.51
N GLY A 493 -6.03 -39.15 -5.25
CA GLY A 493 -6.57 -39.91 -6.35
C GLY A 493 -5.78 -39.60 -7.62
N ASN A 494 -5.06 -40.61 -8.14
CA ASN A 494 -4.57 -40.59 -9.50
C ASN A 494 -5.75 -40.60 -10.47
N ARG A 495 -5.91 -39.52 -11.26
CA ARG A 495 -6.24 -39.53 -12.70
C ARG A 495 -6.31 -38.09 -13.21
#